data_293b95762c590280200d33dfc301dc2f
#
_entry.id   293b95762c590280200d33dfc301dc2f
#
_cell.length_a   1.000
_cell.length_b   1.000
_cell.length_c   1.000
_cell.angle_alpha   90.00
_cell.angle_beta   90.00
_cell.angle_gamma   90.00
#
_symmetry.space_group_name_H-M   'P 1'
#
loop_
_entity.id
_entity.type
_entity.pdbx_description
1 polymer ?
#
loop_
_entity_poly.entity_id
_entity_poly.type
_entity_poly.pdbx_seq_one_letter_code
_entity_poly.pdbx_strand_id
1 'polypeptide(L)'
;MQHLLMPYSTKLETHAWWEGAFTEQELNILQEMAKSSTTEAQVGGAEVNSNIRRSEVTWLSNKKKTRWIFEKLSHVISSLNAHYYQFDLTGFGEPIQLTNYKESNEGFYGWHQDFGKEGGSRKLSVSLQLTDPSEYEGGNLQILTGPEPLTMKKQRGLIVVFPSWTVHQVTPVTKGSRQSLVTWITGSSFK
;
A
#
# COMPACT_ATOMS: atom_id res chain seq x y z
N MET A 1 -13.86 14.34 -39.23
CA MET A 1 -12.58 13.62 -39.00
C MET A 1 -11.97 14.14 -37.70
N GLN A 2 -12.02 13.36 -36.64
CA GLN A 2 -11.31 13.73 -35.41
C GLN A 2 -9.82 13.51 -35.68
N HIS A 3 -9.07 14.59 -35.74
CA HIS A 3 -7.61 14.48 -35.73
C HIS A 3 -7.19 14.02 -34.34
N LEU A 4 -6.65 12.82 -34.23
CA LEU A 4 -5.88 12.43 -33.05
C LEU A 4 -4.67 13.37 -33.00
N LEU A 5 -4.81 14.44 -32.23
CA LEU A 5 -3.66 15.24 -31.84
C LEU A 5 -2.70 14.31 -31.10
N MET A 6 -1.41 14.43 -31.41
CA MET A 6 -0.34 13.71 -30.72
C MET A 6 -0.65 13.79 -29.23
N PRO A 7 -0.82 12.66 -28.54
CA PRO A 7 -1.08 12.70 -27.11
C PRO A 7 0.10 13.40 -26.44
N TYR A 8 -0.19 14.33 -25.54
CA TYR A 8 0.80 14.68 -24.55
C TYR A 8 1.26 13.36 -23.95
N SER A 9 2.57 13.08 -24.05
CA SER A 9 3.15 11.90 -23.43
C SER A 9 3.07 12.09 -21.92
N THR A 10 1.90 11.87 -21.34
CA THR A 10 1.77 11.64 -19.92
C THR A 10 2.28 10.23 -19.68
N LYS A 11 3.59 10.11 -19.50
CA LYS A 11 4.19 8.87 -19.06
C LYS A 11 3.62 8.57 -17.69
N LEU A 12 2.73 7.59 -17.63
CA LEU A 12 2.18 7.12 -16.36
C LEU A 12 3.34 6.55 -15.54
N GLU A 13 3.60 7.14 -14.37
CA GLU A 13 4.65 6.63 -13.49
C GLU A 13 4.22 5.28 -12.90
N THR A 14 5.16 4.34 -12.87
CA THR A 14 4.93 2.99 -12.34
C THR A 14 4.73 3.01 -10.83
N HIS A 15 5.36 3.96 -10.15
CA HIS A 15 5.22 4.24 -8.73
C HIS A 15 5.71 5.66 -8.43
N ALA A 16 5.22 6.21 -7.34
CA ALA A 16 5.68 7.46 -6.77
C ALA A 16 5.87 7.28 -5.25
N TRP A 17 6.60 8.19 -4.62
CA TRP A 17 6.84 8.12 -3.18
C TRP A 17 6.79 9.49 -2.52
N TRP A 18 6.61 9.48 -1.19
CA TRP A 18 6.59 10.66 -0.35
C TRP A 18 7.28 10.39 0.99
N GLU A 19 8.09 11.31 1.45
CA GLU A 19 8.78 11.24 2.73
C GLU A 19 8.32 12.37 3.65
N GLY A 20 8.40 12.14 4.97
CA GLY A 20 8.15 13.18 5.97
C GLY A 20 6.69 13.57 6.20
N ALA A 21 5.72 12.77 5.72
CA ALA A 21 4.29 13.04 5.98
C ALA A 21 3.90 12.81 7.44
N PHE A 22 4.58 11.89 8.12
CA PHE A 22 4.32 11.50 9.51
C PHE A 22 5.53 11.80 10.38
N THR A 23 5.29 12.29 11.60
CA THR A 23 6.33 12.44 12.63
C THR A 23 6.69 11.09 13.23
N GLU A 24 7.86 10.99 13.88
CA GLU A 24 8.27 9.76 14.57
C GLU A 24 7.28 9.32 15.65
N GLN A 25 6.67 10.25 16.37
CA GLN A 25 5.63 9.93 17.35
C GLN A 25 4.40 9.29 16.69
N GLU A 26 3.95 9.82 15.57
CA GLU A 26 2.83 9.27 14.81
C GLU A 26 3.15 7.89 14.22
N LEU A 27 4.37 7.71 13.71
CA LEU A 27 4.85 6.40 13.21
C LEU A 27 4.90 5.37 14.35
N ASN A 28 5.36 5.75 15.54
CA ASN A 28 5.35 4.88 16.72
C ASN A 28 3.92 4.44 17.09
N ILE A 29 2.97 5.36 17.11
CA ILE A 29 1.56 5.05 17.38
C ILE A 29 1.02 4.03 16.37
N LEU A 30 1.25 4.26 15.07
CA LEU A 30 0.81 3.35 14.01
C LEU A 30 1.50 1.99 14.09
N GLN A 31 2.79 1.95 14.40
CA GLN A 31 3.56 0.71 14.53
C GLN A 31 3.03 -0.13 15.71
N GLU A 32 2.79 0.48 16.88
CA GLU A 32 2.24 -0.24 18.03
C GLU A 32 0.81 -0.75 17.76
N MET A 33 -0.01 0.01 17.06
CA MET A 33 -1.32 -0.47 16.61
C MET A 33 -1.20 -1.66 15.65
N ALA A 34 -0.20 -1.66 14.76
CA ALA A 34 0.04 -2.77 13.83
C ALA A 34 0.61 -4.01 14.56
N LYS A 35 1.51 -3.84 15.52
CA LYS A 35 2.05 -4.93 16.35
C LYS A 35 0.98 -5.64 17.18
N SER A 36 -0.06 -4.91 17.62
CA SER A 36 -1.19 -5.45 18.37
C SER A 36 -2.20 -6.21 17.51
N SER A 37 -1.98 -6.32 16.19
CA SER A 37 -2.83 -7.09 15.28
C SER A 37 -2.76 -8.58 15.61
N THR A 38 -3.92 -9.22 15.69
CA THR A 38 -4.05 -10.66 15.99
C THR A 38 -4.93 -11.40 14.99
N THR A 39 -5.56 -10.69 14.07
CA THR A 39 -6.44 -11.28 13.08
C THR A 39 -5.65 -11.69 11.85
N GLU A 40 -5.67 -12.96 11.48
CA GLU A 40 -5.07 -13.43 10.25
C GLU A 40 -5.68 -12.75 9.01
N ALA A 41 -4.83 -12.38 8.07
CA ALA A 41 -5.27 -11.69 6.88
C ALA A 41 -5.92 -12.66 5.89
N GLN A 42 -7.08 -12.28 5.38
CA GLN A 42 -7.77 -12.99 4.31
C GLN A 42 -7.21 -12.59 2.93
N VAL A 43 -7.32 -13.49 1.96
CA VAL A 43 -6.98 -13.24 0.56
C VAL A 43 -8.27 -13.04 -0.23
N GLY A 44 -8.36 -11.93 -0.95
CA GLY A 44 -9.54 -11.63 -1.76
C GLY A 44 -10.85 -11.51 -0.96
N GLY A 45 -10.78 -11.25 0.35
CA GLY A 45 -11.94 -11.05 1.22
C GLY A 45 -12.77 -12.30 1.50
N ALA A 46 -12.27 -13.51 1.23
CA ALA A 46 -13.04 -14.75 1.37
C ALA A 46 -12.41 -15.75 2.35
N GLU A 47 -11.11 -16.05 2.23
CA GLU A 47 -10.48 -17.12 3.00
C GLU A 47 -9.06 -16.75 3.42
N VAL A 48 -8.59 -17.32 4.54
CA VAL A 48 -7.18 -17.34 4.91
C VAL A 48 -6.49 -18.38 4.04
N ASN A 49 -5.50 -17.96 3.23
CA ASN A 49 -4.69 -18.85 2.42
C ASN A 49 -3.20 -18.60 2.73
N SER A 50 -2.66 -19.42 3.62
CA SER A 50 -1.27 -19.31 4.10
C SER A 50 -0.21 -19.58 3.02
N ASN A 51 -0.59 -20.16 1.88
CA ASN A 51 0.30 -20.34 0.72
C ASN A 51 0.42 -19.05 -0.14
N ILE A 52 -0.52 -18.12 0.03
CA ILE A 52 -0.54 -16.83 -0.71
C ILE A 52 -0.15 -15.70 0.22
N ARG A 53 -0.60 -15.71 1.47
CA ARG A 53 -0.37 -14.64 2.43
C ARG A 53 -0.26 -15.17 3.85
N ARG A 54 0.77 -14.76 4.57
CA ARG A 54 0.95 -14.97 6.02
C ARG A 54 1.21 -13.62 6.67
N SER A 55 0.18 -13.02 7.24
CA SER A 55 0.25 -11.75 7.96
C SER A 55 -0.95 -11.59 8.88
N GLU A 56 -0.80 -10.78 9.90
CA GLU A 56 -1.89 -10.32 10.75
C GLU A 56 -2.32 -8.90 10.37
N VAL A 57 -3.59 -8.59 10.54
CA VAL A 57 -4.14 -7.29 10.15
C VAL A 57 -5.04 -6.69 11.22
N THR A 58 -5.06 -5.37 11.26
CA THR A 58 -6.05 -4.55 11.97
C THR A 58 -6.61 -3.51 11.02
N TRP A 59 -7.92 -3.30 11.06
CA TRP A 59 -8.60 -2.35 10.19
C TRP A 59 -8.96 -1.07 10.94
N LEU A 60 -8.57 0.07 10.41
CA LEU A 60 -8.84 1.39 10.95
C LEU A 60 -9.91 2.10 10.12
N SER A 61 -11.10 2.25 10.70
CA SER A 61 -12.14 3.08 10.11
C SER A 61 -11.87 4.57 10.38
N ASN A 62 -12.38 5.46 9.52
CA ASN A 62 -12.29 6.91 9.70
C ASN A 62 -13.21 7.35 10.86
N LYS A 63 -12.67 7.42 12.07
CA LYS A 63 -13.33 7.88 13.30
C LYS A 63 -12.57 9.06 13.88
N LYS A 64 -13.15 9.75 14.88
CA LYS A 64 -12.51 10.92 15.53
C LYS A 64 -11.04 10.69 15.91
N LYS A 65 -10.70 9.51 16.44
CA LYS A 65 -9.33 9.17 16.90
C LYS A 65 -8.35 8.85 15.76
N THR A 66 -8.83 8.47 14.61
CA THR A 66 -8.02 8.01 13.43
C THR A 66 -8.07 8.99 12.26
N ARG A 67 -8.92 10.00 12.32
CA ARG A 67 -9.17 10.99 11.24
C ARG A 67 -7.88 11.62 10.73
N TRP A 68 -6.97 11.97 11.62
CA TRP A 68 -5.68 12.59 11.30
C TRP A 68 -4.84 11.75 10.33
N ILE A 69 -4.96 10.41 10.38
CA ILE A 69 -4.26 9.49 9.46
C ILE A 69 -4.81 9.67 8.04
N PHE A 70 -6.13 9.67 7.91
CA PHE A 70 -6.83 9.87 6.64
C PHE A 70 -6.54 11.25 6.05
N GLU A 71 -6.52 12.30 6.86
CA GLU A 71 -6.22 13.67 6.43
C GLU A 71 -4.80 13.79 5.87
N LYS A 72 -3.80 13.25 6.57
CA LYS A 72 -2.40 13.24 6.10
C LYS A 72 -2.24 12.43 4.81
N LEU A 73 -2.80 11.23 4.74
CA LEU A 73 -2.76 10.42 3.53
C LEU A 73 -3.49 11.09 2.37
N SER A 74 -4.64 11.73 2.61
CA SER A 74 -5.37 12.48 1.58
C SER A 74 -4.51 13.57 0.95
N HIS A 75 -3.78 14.34 1.78
CA HIS A 75 -2.88 15.38 1.28
C HIS A 75 -1.78 14.81 0.38
N VAL A 76 -1.08 13.77 0.84
CA VAL A 76 0.00 13.12 0.08
C VAL A 76 -0.53 12.54 -1.22
N ILE A 77 -1.64 11.78 -1.15
CA ILE A 77 -2.19 11.09 -2.31
C ILE A 77 -2.71 12.07 -3.34
N SER A 78 -3.40 13.14 -2.91
CA SER A 78 -3.88 14.19 -3.83
C SER A 78 -2.71 14.88 -4.55
N SER A 79 -1.62 15.17 -3.83
CA SER A 79 -0.43 15.77 -4.42
C SER A 79 0.26 14.84 -5.43
N LEU A 80 0.45 13.57 -5.08
CA LEU A 80 1.06 12.58 -5.98
C LEU A 80 0.16 12.28 -7.19
N ASN A 81 -1.15 12.21 -6.98
CA ASN A 81 -2.11 11.99 -8.07
C ASN A 81 -2.10 13.15 -9.07
N ALA A 82 -2.12 14.39 -8.59
CA ALA A 82 -2.08 15.57 -9.45
C ALA A 82 -0.81 15.63 -10.31
N HIS A 83 0.32 15.14 -9.78
CA HIS A 83 1.61 15.20 -10.46
C HIS A 83 1.86 14.03 -11.42
N TYR A 84 1.48 12.80 -11.00
CA TYR A 84 1.96 11.57 -11.64
C TYR A 84 0.88 10.72 -12.29
N TYR A 85 -0.37 10.76 -11.77
CA TYR A 85 -1.40 9.81 -12.21
C TYR A 85 -2.61 10.47 -12.86
N GLN A 86 -3.05 11.61 -12.33
CA GLN A 86 -4.22 12.36 -12.83
C GLN A 86 -5.50 11.52 -12.93
N PHE A 87 -5.64 10.54 -12.02
CA PHE A 87 -6.84 9.72 -11.95
C PHE A 87 -8.00 10.50 -11.34
N ASP A 88 -9.21 10.19 -11.79
CA ASP A 88 -10.45 10.68 -11.19
C ASP A 88 -10.70 9.86 -9.91
N LEU A 89 -10.24 10.39 -8.76
CA LEU A 89 -10.31 9.73 -7.47
C LEU A 89 -11.53 10.17 -6.68
N THR A 90 -12.20 9.22 -6.02
CA THR A 90 -13.36 9.47 -5.14
C THR A 90 -13.00 9.40 -3.65
N GLY A 91 -11.89 8.74 -3.29
CA GLY A 91 -11.37 8.68 -1.92
C GLY A 91 -11.14 7.26 -1.39
N PHE A 92 -11.15 7.13 -0.06
CA PHE A 92 -10.97 5.85 0.60
C PHE A 92 -12.25 5.02 0.48
N GLY A 93 -12.21 3.95 -0.31
CA GLY A 93 -13.33 3.02 -0.45
C GLY A 93 -13.45 2.03 0.69
N GLU A 94 -12.39 1.88 1.49
CA GLU A 94 -12.26 0.86 2.54
C GLU A 94 -11.55 1.44 3.76
N PRO A 95 -11.69 0.81 4.95
CA PRO A 95 -10.83 1.10 6.10
C PRO A 95 -9.36 0.90 5.76
N ILE A 96 -8.48 1.66 6.43
CA ILE A 96 -7.04 1.49 6.33
C ILE A 96 -6.63 0.17 6.98
N GLN A 97 -5.76 -0.59 6.35
CA GLN A 97 -5.19 -1.83 6.86
C GLN A 97 -3.83 -1.59 7.50
N LEU A 98 -3.68 -1.88 8.77
CA LEU A 98 -2.39 -2.08 9.41
C LEU A 98 -2.02 -3.55 9.29
N THR A 99 -0.79 -3.85 8.85
CA THR A 99 -0.33 -5.21 8.60
C THR A 99 0.93 -5.49 9.40
N ASN A 100 1.01 -6.69 9.98
CA ASN A 100 2.16 -7.20 10.69
C ASN A 100 2.62 -8.52 10.07
N TYR A 101 3.86 -8.56 9.60
CA TYR A 101 4.54 -9.74 9.07
C TYR A 101 5.63 -10.16 10.05
N LYS A 102 5.60 -11.41 10.52
CA LYS A 102 6.50 -11.93 11.57
C LYS A 102 7.44 -12.97 11.02
N GLU A 103 8.67 -13.04 11.56
CA GLU A 103 9.62 -14.13 11.23
C GLU A 103 9.10 -15.51 11.65
N SER A 104 8.34 -15.58 12.78
CA SER A 104 7.87 -16.83 13.35
C SER A 104 7.03 -17.70 12.40
N ASN A 105 6.47 -17.09 11.36
CA ASN A 105 5.72 -17.77 10.30
C ASN A 105 6.21 -17.39 8.91
N GLU A 106 7.43 -16.84 8.79
CA GLU A 106 7.97 -16.32 7.53
C GLU A 106 6.95 -15.42 6.80
N GLY A 107 6.39 -14.45 7.53
CA GLY A 107 5.31 -13.60 7.06
C GLY A 107 5.59 -12.99 5.70
N PHE A 108 4.66 -13.14 4.75
CA PHE A 108 4.80 -12.69 3.37
C PHE A 108 3.44 -12.40 2.73
N TYR A 109 3.46 -11.81 1.55
CA TYR A 109 2.31 -11.77 0.64
C TYR A 109 2.85 -11.95 -0.79
N GLY A 110 2.51 -13.07 -1.41
CA GLY A 110 2.97 -13.43 -2.77
C GLY A 110 2.49 -12.46 -3.85
N TRP A 111 2.94 -12.67 -5.08
CA TRP A 111 2.58 -11.83 -6.22
C TRP A 111 1.07 -11.71 -6.39
N HIS A 112 0.56 -10.49 -6.40
CA HIS A 112 -0.86 -10.18 -6.55
C HIS A 112 -1.07 -8.78 -7.12
N GLN A 113 -2.32 -8.49 -7.45
CA GLN A 113 -2.80 -7.16 -7.81
C GLN A 113 -3.89 -6.74 -6.83
N ASP A 114 -3.98 -5.46 -6.54
CA ASP A 114 -4.99 -4.90 -5.64
C ASP A 114 -6.26 -4.44 -6.38
N PHE A 115 -6.41 -4.77 -7.63
CA PHE A 115 -7.46 -4.24 -8.51
C PHE A 115 -8.90 -4.51 -8.02
N GLY A 116 -9.08 -5.49 -7.13
CA GLY A 116 -10.37 -5.83 -6.50
C GLY A 116 -11.25 -6.72 -7.35
N LYS A 117 -12.27 -7.34 -6.70
CA LYS A 117 -13.20 -8.28 -7.35
C LYS A 117 -14.25 -7.58 -8.22
N GLU A 118 -14.59 -6.34 -7.92
CA GLU A 118 -15.72 -5.63 -8.54
C GLU A 118 -15.26 -4.59 -9.58
N GLY A 119 -14.59 -5.05 -10.64
CA GLY A 119 -14.38 -4.22 -11.83
C GLY A 119 -13.46 -3.01 -11.66
N GLY A 120 -12.51 -3.03 -10.73
CA GLY A 120 -11.43 -2.05 -10.72
C GLY A 120 -11.78 -0.69 -10.14
N SER A 121 -12.55 -0.63 -9.08
CA SER A 121 -12.80 0.62 -8.35
C SER A 121 -11.56 1.19 -7.68
N ARG A 122 -10.60 0.32 -7.26
CA ARG A 122 -9.32 0.74 -6.70
C ARG A 122 -8.41 1.26 -7.81
N LYS A 123 -7.94 2.49 -7.66
CA LYS A 123 -7.06 3.19 -8.61
C LYS A 123 -5.61 3.22 -8.15
N LEU A 124 -5.40 3.54 -6.88
CA LEU A 124 -4.08 3.63 -6.27
C LEU A 124 -3.99 2.75 -5.04
N SER A 125 -2.91 2.00 -4.97
CA SER A 125 -2.44 1.29 -3.77
C SER A 125 -1.40 2.14 -3.07
N VAL A 126 -1.49 2.25 -1.77
CA VAL A 126 -0.64 3.06 -0.90
C VAL A 126 -0.04 2.18 0.18
N SER A 127 1.26 2.21 0.34
CA SER A 127 1.99 1.49 1.39
C SER A 127 2.88 2.46 2.16
N LEU A 128 2.66 2.60 3.48
CA LEU A 128 3.52 3.35 4.39
C LEU A 128 4.34 2.36 5.23
N GLN A 129 5.66 2.48 5.18
CA GLN A 129 6.58 1.68 5.97
C GLN A 129 6.64 2.18 7.41
N LEU A 130 6.34 1.32 8.39
CA LEU A 130 6.30 1.68 9.82
C LEU A 130 7.53 1.22 10.59
N THR A 131 8.08 0.05 10.27
CA THR A 131 9.25 -0.53 10.97
C THR A 131 10.54 0.08 10.44
N ASP A 132 11.47 0.36 11.33
CA ASP A 132 12.84 0.74 10.95
C ASP A 132 13.52 -0.42 10.21
N PRO A 133 14.25 -0.18 9.11
CA PRO A 133 14.90 -1.23 8.34
C PRO A 133 15.94 -2.04 9.13
N SER A 134 16.46 -1.52 10.23
CA SER A 134 17.39 -2.24 11.11
C SER A 134 16.72 -3.29 12.02
N GLU A 135 15.39 -3.24 12.17
CA GLU A 135 14.61 -4.10 13.04
C GLU A 135 14.19 -5.44 12.37
N TYR A 136 14.39 -5.60 11.04
CA TYR A 136 13.96 -6.81 10.33
C TYR A 136 14.80 -7.11 9.09
N GLU A 137 14.80 -8.38 8.66
CA GLU A 137 15.39 -8.85 7.41
C GLU A 137 14.30 -9.47 6.51
N GLY A 138 14.51 -9.48 5.19
CA GLY A 138 13.44 -9.87 4.26
C GLY A 138 12.34 -8.82 4.16
N GLY A 139 11.10 -9.24 3.98
CA GLY A 139 9.92 -8.37 3.96
C GLY A 139 9.98 -7.22 2.92
N ASN A 140 10.64 -7.44 1.78
CA ASN A 140 10.79 -6.42 0.75
C ASN A 140 9.46 -6.21 0.02
N LEU A 141 9.01 -4.96 -0.07
CA LEU A 141 7.98 -4.59 -1.04
C LEU A 141 8.63 -4.55 -2.43
N GLN A 142 8.12 -5.38 -3.33
CA GLN A 142 8.57 -5.46 -4.71
C GLN A 142 7.41 -5.21 -5.66
N ILE A 143 7.64 -4.46 -6.73
CA ILE A 143 6.68 -4.23 -7.80
C ILE A 143 7.26 -4.75 -9.12
N LEU A 144 6.40 -5.31 -9.96
CA LEU A 144 6.78 -5.84 -11.26
C LEU A 144 6.39 -4.84 -12.36
N THR A 145 7.37 -4.09 -12.83
CA THR A 145 7.20 -3.05 -13.86
C THR A 145 8.05 -3.34 -15.12
N GLY A 146 8.75 -4.46 -15.11
CA GLY A 146 9.64 -4.91 -16.20
C GLY A 146 10.02 -6.37 -15.99
N PRO A 147 11.05 -6.87 -16.69
CA PRO A 147 11.49 -8.27 -16.59
C PRO A 147 11.91 -8.66 -15.16
N GLU A 148 12.51 -7.71 -14.44
CA GLU A 148 12.98 -7.92 -13.07
C GLU A 148 12.15 -7.10 -12.07
N PRO A 149 11.86 -7.65 -10.89
CA PRO A 149 11.16 -6.93 -9.84
C PRO A 149 11.96 -5.73 -9.32
N LEU A 150 11.31 -4.58 -9.21
CA LEU A 150 11.88 -3.41 -8.56
C LEU A 150 11.59 -3.48 -7.06
N THR A 151 12.64 -3.51 -6.25
CA THR A 151 12.54 -3.49 -4.79
C THR A 151 12.43 -2.05 -4.29
N MET A 152 11.38 -1.76 -3.52
CA MET A 152 11.18 -0.46 -2.92
C MET A 152 12.16 -0.23 -1.77
N LYS A 153 12.58 1.03 -1.60
CA LYS A 153 13.47 1.43 -0.51
C LYS A 153 12.82 1.11 0.85
N LYS A 154 13.60 0.49 1.72
CA LYS A 154 13.21 0.28 3.11
C LYS A 154 13.55 1.53 3.92
N GLN A 155 12.61 2.41 4.08
CA GLN A 155 12.78 3.61 4.89
C GLN A 155 11.54 3.82 5.74
N ARG A 156 11.72 3.97 7.05
CA ARG A 156 10.64 4.29 7.99
C ARG A 156 9.98 5.61 7.59
N GLY A 157 8.65 5.63 7.55
CA GLY A 157 7.88 6.81 7.14
C GLY A 157 7.78 7.03 5.63
N LEU A 158 8.43 6.20 4.81
CA LEU A 158 8.28 6.25 3.36
C LEU A 158 6.88 5.77 2.95
N ILE A 159 6.18 6.58 2.21
CA ILE A 159 4.93 6.23 1.52
C ILE A 159 5.28 5.90 0.07
N VAL A 160 4.88 4.72 -0.39
CA VAL A 160 4.93 4.31 -1.80
C VAL A 160 3.51 4.24 -2.33
N VAL A 161 3.27 4.84 -3.49
CA VAL A 161 1.98 4.86 -4.18
C VAL A 161 2.18 4.28 -5.58
N PHE A 162 1.30 3.39 -6.01
CA PHE A 162 1.34 2.79 -7.34
C PHE A 162 -0.07 2.43 -7.81
N PRO A 163 -0.29 2.31 -9.14
CA PRO A 163 -1.58 1.87 -9.67
C PRO A 163 -1.99 0.51 -9.12
N SER A 164 -3.24 0.35 -8.70
CA SER A 164 -3.72 -0.88 -8.03
C SER A 164 -3.67 -2.14 -8.91
N TRP A 165 -3.53 -1.99 -10.22
CA TRP A 165 -3.28 -3.12 -11.14
C TRP A 165 -1.81 -3.55 -11.25
N THR A 166 -0.88 -2.81 -10.59
CA THR A 166 0.53 -3.18 -10.59
C THR A 166 0.72 -4.46 -9.80
N VAL A 167 1.35 -5.46 -10.43
CA VAL A 167 1.69 -6.72 -9.76
C VAL A 167 2.78 -6.45 -8.73
N HIS A 168 2.56 -6.87 -7.49
CA HIS A 168 3.48 -6.63 -6.39
C HIS A 168 3.46 -7.74 -5.36
N GLN A 169 4.47 -7.77 -4.51
CA GLN A 169 4.59 -8.74 -3.42
C GLN A 169 5.29 -8.13 -2.19
N VAL A 170 5.15 -8.80 -1.06
CA VAL A 170 6.02 -8.67 0.11
C VAL A 170 6.76 -9.99 0.28
N THR A 171 8.09 -9.97 0.16
CA THR A 171 8.90 -11.18 0.34
C THR A 171 8.85 -11.67 1.79
N PRO A 172 9.19 -12.95 2.07
CA PRO A 172 9.20 -13.46 3.44
C PRO A 172 10.07 -12.61 4.38
N VAL A 173 9.57 -12.39 5.59
CA VAL A 173 10.34 -11.83 6.70
C VAL A 173 11.15 -12.95 7.32
N THR A 174 12.47 -12.84 7.26
CA THR A 174 13.42 -13.88 7.72
C THR A 174 13.96 -13.60 9.11
N LYS A 175 13.81 -12.36 9.62
CA LYS A 175 14.19 -11.96 10.98
C LYS A 175 13.36 -10.77 11.43
N GLY A 176 12.99 -10.76 12.71
CA GLY A 176 12.21 -9.67 13.32
C GLY A 176 10.76 -9.61 12.85
N SER A 177 10.23 -8.40 12.72
CA SER A 177 8.88 -8.20 12.22
C SER A 177 8.74 -6.89 11.46
N ARG A 178 7.98 -6.94 10.35
CA ARG A 178 7.71 -5.77 9.50
C ARG A 178 6.27 -5.32 9.67
N GLN A 179 6.08 -4.07 10.02
CA GLN A 179 4.77 -3.45 10.05
C GLN A 179 4.64 -2.42 8.92
N SER A 180 3.45 -2.36 8.33
CA SER A 180 3.09 -1.37 7.32
C SER A 180 1.63 -0.96 7.44
N LEU A 181 1.33 0.25 6.96
CA LEU A 181 -0.03 0.70 6.73
C LEU A 181 -0.29 0.58 5.23
N VAL A 182 -1.41 -0.02 4.86
CA VAL A 182 -1.85 -0.18 3.47
C VAL A 182 -3.26 0.39 3.32
N THR A 183 -3.49 1.11 2.22
CA THR A 183 -4.83 1.59 1.87
C THR A 183 -4.99 1.68 0.35
N TRP A 184 -6.24 1.68 -0.08
CA TRP A 184 -6.60 1.78 -1.48
C TRP A 184 -7.48 2.99 -1.72
N ILE A 185 -7.18 3.71 -2.79
CA ILE A 185 -7.97 4.85 -3.19
C ILE A 185 -8.81 4.46 -4.39
N THR A 186 -10.10 4.67 -4.26
CA THR A 186 -11.08 4.38 -5.31
C THR A 186 -11.27 5.57 -6.24
N GLY A 187 -11.83 5.31 -7.39
CA GLY A 187 -12.16 6.31 -8.39
C GLY A 187 -13.15 5.80 -9.43
N SER A 188 -13.53 6.64 -10.36
CA SER A 188 -14.42 6.30 -11.46
C SER A 188 -13.89 5.13 -12.28
N SER A 189 -14.78 4.33 -12.88
CA SER A 189 -14.37 3.29 -13.82
C SER A 189 -13.50 3.87 -14.95
N PHE A 190 -12.55 3.08 -15.45
CA PHE A 190 -11.82 3.47 -16.65
C PHE A 190 -12.80 3.55 -17.82
N LYS A 191 -12.72 4.64 -18.59
CA LYS A 191 -13.55 4.91 -19.77
C LYS A 191 -12.72 4.74 -21.04
#